data_0ab539ada4370bfefa430804bfbe3e9b
#
_entry.id   0ab539ada4370bfefa430804bfbe3e9b
#
_cell.length_a   1.000
_cell.length_b   1.000
_cell.length_c   1.000
_cell.angle_alpha   90.00
_cell.angle_beta   90.00
_cell.angle_gamma   90.00
#
_symmetry.space_group_name_H-M   'P 1'
#
loop_
_entity.id
_entity.type
_entity.pdbx_description
1 polymer ?
#
loop_
_entity_poly.entity_id
_entity_poly.type
_entity_poly.pdbx_seq_one_letter_code
_entity_poly.pdbx_strand_id
1 'polypeptide(L)' 'MDTLKKVCLVLIIIGAINWAFVGLFNIDLVASLFGGSDAIIAKIIYIIIGIAGLIDISYLFEHD' A
#
# COMPACT_ATOMS: atom_id res chain seq x y z
N MET A 1 10.22 4.01 15.36
CA MET A 1 9.44 5.24 15.53
C MET A 1 7.97 4.93 15.34
N ASP A 2 7.16 5.35 16.33
CA ASP A 2 5.74 4.98 16.31
C ASP A 2 4.98 5.62 15.16
N THR A 3 5.31 6.86 14.83
CA THR A 3 4.64 7.55 13.73
C THR A 3 4.93 6.90 12.40
N LEU A 4 6.20 6.57 12.15
CA LEU A 4 6.57 5.89 10.91
C LEU A 4 5.88 4.53 10.82
N LYS A 5 5.86 3.78 11.92
CA LYS A 5 5.21 2.48 11.98
C LYS A 5 3.74 2.60 11.63
N LYS A 6 3.05 3.58 12.21
CA LYS A 6 1.62 3.78 11.94
C LYS A 6 1.37 4.18 10.50
N VAL A 7 2.20 5.06 9.95
CA VAL A 7 2.05 5.46 8.55
C VAL A 7 2.21 4.27 7.62
N CYS A 8 3.23 3.45 7.86
CA CYS A 8 3.45 2.26 7.04
C CYS A 8 2.30 1.27 7.16
N LEU A 9 1.76 1.09 8.36
CA LEU A 9 0.62 0.20 8.55
C LEU A 9 -0.62 0.71 7.82
N VAL A 10 -0.87 2.00 7.87
CA VAL A 10 -2.01 2.59 7.15
C VAL A 10 -1.85 2.36 5.65
N LEU A 11 -0.66 2.58 5.12
CA LEU A 11 -0.40 2.37 3.69
C LEU A 11 -0.61 0.92 3.28
N ILE A 12 -0.17 -0.01 4.12
CA ILE A 12 -0.36 -1.43 3.86
C ILE A 12 -1.83 -1.81 3.91
N ILE A 13 -2.56 -1.27 4.86
CA ILE A 13 -4.00 -1.53 4.95
C ILE A 13 -4.70 -1.03 3.69
N ILE A 14 -4.36 0.16 3.22
CA ILE A 14 -4.94 0.69 1.98
C ILE A 14 -4.62 -0.23 0.82
N GLY A 15 -3.37 -0.67 0.72
CA GLY A 15 -2.96 -1.58 -0.35
C GLY A 15 -3.67 -2.93 -0.26
N ALA A 16 -3.83 -3.47 0.94
CA ALA A 16 -4.51 -4.74 1.13
C ALA A 16 -5.99 -4.64 0.75
N ILE A 17 -6.65 -3.56 1.13
CA ILE A 17 -8.04 -3.34 0.76
C ILE A 17 -8.16 -3.20 -0.76
N ASN A 18 -7.25 -2.46 -1.38
CA ASN A 18 -7.22 -2.32 -2.83
C ASN A 18 -7.09 -3.68 -3.51
N TRP A 19 -6.20 -4.53 -3.02
CA TRP A 19 -6.01 -5.85 -3.59
C TRP A 19 -7.21 -6.75 -3.41
N ALA A 20 -7.93 -6.59 -2.29
CA ALA A 20 -9.17 -7.33 -2.08
C ALA A 20 -10.19 -6.95 -3.17
N PHE A 21 -10.30 -5.66 -3.49
CA PHE A 21 -11.20 -5.23 -4.55
C PHE A 21 -10.75 -5.75 -5.92
N VAL A 22 -9.45 -5.76 -6.17
CA VAL A 22 -8.93 -6.32 -7.42
C VAL A 22 -9.31 -7.80 -7.54
N GLY A 23 -9.11 -8.55 -6.46
CA GLY A 23 -9.39 -9.99 -6.50
C GLY A 23 -10.86 -10.34 -6.60
N LEU A 24 -11.72 -9.56 -5.95
CA LEU A 24 -13.15 -9.85 -5.92
C LEU A 24 -13.90 -9.24 -7.10
N PHE A 25 -13.52 -8.06 -7.51
CA PHE A 25 -14.31 -7.28 -8.48
C PHE A 25 -13.50 -6.81 -9.69
N ASN A 26 -12.23 -7.11 -9.75
CA ASN A 26 -11.34 -6.58 -10.80
C ASN A 26 -11.31 -5.06 -10.81
N ILE A 27 -11.46 -4.45 -9.64
CA ILE A 27 -11.43 -2.99 -9.50
C ILE A 27 -10.19 -2.60 -8.73
N ASP A 28 -9.36 -1.76 -9.31
CA ASP A 28 -8.20 -1.17 -8.65
C ASP A 28 -8.59 0.23 -8.20
N LEU A 29 -8.87 0.37 -6.89
CA LEU A 29 -9.36 1.63 -6.36
C LEU A 29 -8.34 2.75 -6.52
N VAL A 30 -7.06 2.45 -6.29
CA VAL A 30 -6.01 3.45 -6.44
C VAL A 30 -5.92 3.92 -7.89
N ALA A 31 -5.89 2.99 -8.83
CA ALA A 31 -5.83 3.34 -10.24
C ALA A 31 -7.08 4.08 -10.68
N SER A 32 -8.26 3.64 -10.20
CA SER A 32 -9.53 4.29 -10.57
C SER A 32 -9.57 5.74 -10.10
N LEU A 33 -9.06 6.01 -8.90
CA LEU A 33 -9.06 7.36 -8.38
C LEU A 33 -8.12 8.30 -9.13
N PHE A 34 -7.05 7.75 -9.71
CA PHE A 34 -6.00 8.56 -10.32
C PHE A 34 -5.89 8.36 -11.83
N GLY A 35 -6.94 7.87 -12.46
CA GLY A 35 -6.99 7.86 -13.91
C GLY A 35 -6.54 6.59 -14.59
N GLY A 36 -6.41 5.51 -13.83
CA GLY A 36 -6.05 4.22 -14.39
C GLY A 36 -4.68 3.75 -13.90
N SER A 37 -4.41 2.46 -14.07
CA SER A 37 -3.19 1.86 -13.52
C SER A 37 -1.92 2.35 -14.23
N ASP A 38 -2.05 2.98 -15.39
CA ASP A 38 -0.90 3.56 -16.08
C ASP A 38 -0.57 4.97 -15.62
N ALA A 39 -1.41 5.57 -14.79
CA ALA A 39 -1.16 6.92 -14.31
C ALA A 39 0.10 6.97 -13.47
N ILE A 40 0.90 8.01 -13.67
CA ILE A 40 2.14 8.20 -12.94
C ILE A 40 1.86 8.29 -11.45
N ILE A 41 0.78 8.97 -11.06
CA ILE A 41 0.41 9.11 -9.66
C ILE A 41 0.13 7.76 -9.03
N ALA A 42 -0.61 6.88 -9.74
CA ALA A 42 -0.87 5.55 -9.22
C ALA A 42 0.42 4.75 -9.03
N LYS A 43 1.35 4.86 -9.97
CA LYS A 43 2.63 4.16 -9.85
C LYS A 43 3.42 4.65 -8.64
N ILE A 44 3.42 5.95 -8.41
CA ILE A 44 4.09 6.52 -7.24
C ILE A 44 3.47 5.96 -5.95
N ILE A 45 2.15 5.91 -5.89
CA ILE A 45 1.46 5.37 -4.72
C ILE A 45 1.80 3.90 -4.51
N TYR A 46 1.83 3.10 -5.57
CA TYR A 46 2.18 1.69 -5.46
C TYR A 46 3.62 1.50 -4.96
N ILE A 47 4.55 2.35 -5.43
CA ILE A 47 5.93 2.30 -4.97
C ILE A 47 6.02 2.63 -3.48
N ILE A 48 5.29 3.66 -3.05
CA ILE A 48 5.27 4.05 -1.64
C ILE A 48 4.71 2.91 -0.78
N ILE A 49 3.64 2.28 -1.21
CA ILE A 49 3.05 1.16 -0.49
C ILE A 49 4.04 0.00 -0.42
N GLY A 50 4.76 -0.26 -1.52
CA GLY A 50 5.78 -1.31 -1.54
C GLY A 50 6.91 -1.03 -0.57
N ILE A 51 7.38 0.21 -0.51
CA ILE A 51 8.41 0.59 0.44
C ILE A 51 7.91 0.43 1.88
N ALA A 52 6.66 0.83 2.13
CA ALA A 52 6.05 0.66 3.45
C ALA A 52 6.01 -0.82 3.83
N GLY A 53 5.74 -1.70 2.87
CA GLY A 53 5.76 -3.14 3.11
C GLY A 53 7.13 -3.63 3.51
N LEU A 54 8.19 -3.14 2.85
CA LEU A 54 9.54 -3.53 3.20
C LEU A 54 9.91 -3.07 4.61
N ILE A 55 9.49 -1.87 4.97
CA ILE A 55 9.73 -1.34 6.32
C ILE A 55 9.00 -2.19 7.35
N ASP A 56 7.76 -2.56 7.07
CA ASP A 56 6.99 -3.38 8.02
C ASP A 56 7.56 -4.78 8.18
N ILE A 57 8.17 -5.32 7.12
CA ILE A 57 8.86 -6.60 7.24
C ILE A 57 9.99 -6.48 8.26
N SER A 58 10.72 -5.36 8.26
CA SER A 58 11.78 -5.18 9.24
C SER A 58 11.24 -5.15 10.66
N TYR A 59 10.08 -4.56 10.87
CA TYR A 59 9.45 -4.55 12.19
C TYR A 59 8.98 -5.93 12.62
N LEU A 60 8.59 -6.76 11.66
CA LEU A 60 8.16 -8.12 11.96
C LEU A 60 9.26 -8.92 12.65
N PHE A 61 10.51 -8.63 12.33
CA PHE A 61 11.64 -9.33 12.92
C PHE A 61 12.21 -8.66 14.17
N GLU A 62 11.63 -7.57 14.63
CA GLU A 62 12.01 -6.96 15.89
C GLU A 62 11.46 -7.79 17.04
N HIS A 63 12.25 -7.88 18.09
CA HIS A 63 11.77 -8.51 19.30
C HIS A 63 11.44 -7.43 20.23
N ASP A 64 10.39 -7.40 20.69
CA ASP A 64 10.07 -6.45 21.56
C ASP A 64 9.77 -6.44 22.36
#